data_9abfed5c8821dc811e5158d4ed9088a3
#
_entry.id   9abfed5c8821dc811e5158d4ed9088a3
#
_cell.length_a   1.000
_cell.length_b   1.000
_cell.length_c   1.000
_cell.angle_alpha   90.00
_cell.angle_beta   90.00
_cell.angle_gamma   90.00
#
_symmetry.space_group_name_H-M   'P 1'
#
loop_
_entity.id
_entity.type
_entity.pdbx_description
1 polymer ?
#
loop_
_entity_poly.entity_id
_entity_poly.type
_entity_poly.pdbx_seq_one_letter_code
_entity_poly.pdbx_strand_id
1 'polypeptide(L)'
;QIIDGVDNQSPGLNFSLGNFLGASELDVNRVNLVVGASSAFYGPNAFNGVISIETKDPFLQQGLSVQVKGAERDLFEGGIRWARALKNKEGREWFAYKLNLFGFRANDWVADNIDPVFDTPLGRDNPGGYDAINRYGDEFNRSFSFPSVNGLGTIRRPGYAEEDLVDYNSNNIKAGVALQFRLNPEKSLESTELLIGSNYSKGTTVYQGDNRFSLKNIQFYQHKVELRNRDNFFLRAYI
;
A
#
# COMPACT_ATOMS: atom_id res chain seq x y z
N GLN A 1 -2.07 -9.12 0.91
CA GLN A 1 -1.43 -8.86 -0.39
C GLN A 1 -0.02 -9.45 -0.40
N ILE A 2 0.30 -10.20 -1.45
CA ILE A 2 1.61 -10.85 -1.60
C ILE A 2 2.28 -10.32 -2.86
N ILE A 3 3.56 -9.97 -2.77
CA ILE A 3 4.38 -9.52 -3.90
C ILE A 3 5.59 -10.43 -4.04
N ASP A 4 5.72 -11.11 -5.17
CA ASP A 4 6.77 -12.10 -5.42
C ASP A 4 6.94 -13.10 -4.26
N GLY A 5 5.83 -13.54 -3.68
CA GLY A 5 5.78 -14.49 -2.59
C GLY A 5 6.11 -13.94 -1.20
N VAL A 6 6.24 -12.61 -1.05
CA VAL A 6 6.45 -11.93 0.24
C VAL A 6 5.17 -11.23 0.66
N ASP A 7 4.76 -11.41 1.92
CA ASP A 7 3.61 -10.69 2.46
C ASP A 7 3.91 -9.19 2.56
N ASN A 8 3.01 -8.39 2.00
CA ASN A 8 3.13 -6.94 1.92
C ASN A 8 2.16 -6.21 2.87
N GLN A 9 1.71 -6.86 3.92
CA GLN A 9 0.92 -6.22 4.96
C GLN A 9 1.82 -5.43 5.91
N SER A 10 1.32 -4.29 6.38
CA SER A 10 1.99 -3.56 7.45
C SER A 10 1.92 -4.32 8.77
N PRO A 11 3.04 -4.68 9.40
CA PRO A 11 3.03 -5.48 10.63
C PRO A 11 2.26 -4.83 11.80
N GLY A 12 2.24 -3.51 11.87
CA GLY A 12 1.58 -2.78 12.95
C GLY A 12 0.11 -2.48 12.73
N LEU A 13 -0.30 -2.36 11.47
CA LEU A 13 -1.65 -1.93 11.10
C LEU A 13 -2.53 -3.09 10.64
N ASN A 14 -1.93 -4.23 10.35
CA ASN A 14 -2.58 -5.48 9.91
C ASN A 14 -3.55 -5.31 8.73
N PHE A 15 -3.31 -4.35 7.85
CA PHE A 15 -4.04 -4.17 6.60
C PHE A 15 -3.10 -3.83 5.45
N SER A 16 -3.57 -4.09 4.24
CA SER A 16 -2.84 -3.72 3.03
C SER A 16 -3.04 -2.24 2.73
N LEU A 17 -1.96 -1.49 2.58
CA LEU A 17 -2.00 -0.09 2.13
C LEU A 17 -2.16 0.04 0.60
N GLY A 18 -2.71 -0.97 -0.03
CA GLY A 18 -2.95 -0.99 -1.47
C GLY A 18 -1.66 -0.79 -2.27
N ASN A 19 -1.68 0.16 -3.18
CA ASN A 19 -0.51 0.47 -4.00
C ASN A 19 0.51 1.39 -3.30
N PHE A 20 0.27 1.81 -2.07
CA PHE A 20 1.19 2.67 -1.32
C PHE A 20 2.52 1.96 -1.04
N LEU A 21 2.42 0.67 -0.70
CA LEU A 21 3.53 -0.25 -0.61
C LEU A 21 3.49 -1.18 -1.81
N GLY A 22 4.63 -1.48 -2.39
CA GLY A 22 4.68 -2.53 -3.37
C GLY A 22 5.25 -2.12 -4.72
N ALA A 23 5.04 -2.97 -5.71
CA ALA A 23 5.59 -2.81 -7.04
C ALA A 23 4.99 -1.59 -7.76
N SER A 24 5.82 -0.90 -8.54
CA SER A 24 5.34 0.04 -9.54
C SER A 24 4.48 -0.70 -10.58
N GLU A 25 3.43 -0.06 -11.10
CA GLU A 25 2.61 -0.61 -12.19
C GLU A 25 3.46 -1.03 -13.39
N LEU A 26 4.53 -0.28 -13.68
CA LEU A 26 5.47 -0.61 -14.76
C LEU A 26 6.18 -1.95 -14.57
N ASP A 27 6.31 -2.41 -13.32
CA ASP A 27 7.00 -3.66 -12.98
C ASP A 27 6.03 -4.83 -12.74
N VAL A 28 4.72 -4.60 -12.76
CA VAL A 28 3.73 -5.67 -12.61
C VAL A 28 3.66 -6.49 -13.91
N ASN A 29 3.84 -7.80 -13.75
CA ASN A 29 3.68 -8.78 -14.83
C ASN A 29 2.29 -9.41 -14.78
N ARG A 30 1.86 -9.85 -13.60
CA ARG A 30 0.58 -10.54 -13.40
C ARG A 30 0.03 -10.28 -12.02
N VAL A 31 -1.30 -10.19 -11.93
CA VAL A 31 -2.04 -10.14 -10.67
C VAL A 31 -2.98 -11.34 -10.64
N ASN A 32 -2.86 -12.17 -9.63
CA ASN A 32 -3.74 -13.31 -9.39
C ASN A 32 -4.62 -12.98 -8.17
N LEU A 33 -5.92 -13.10 -8.35
CA LEU A 33 -6.89 -12.98 -7.27
C LEU A 33 -7.37 -14.38 -6.87
N VAL A 34 -7.06 -14.78 -5.65
CA VAL A 34 -7.55 -16.02 -5.05
C VAL A 34 -8.68 -15.64 -4.09
N VAL A 35 -9.89 -16.04 -4.41
CA VAL A 35 -11.09 -15.72 -3.64
C VAL A 35 -11.36 -16.81 -2.61
N GLY A 36 -11.78 -16.39 -1.41
CA GLY A 36 -12.14 -17.31 -0.32
C GLY A 36 -10.98 -17.60 0.64
N ALA A 37 -11.25 -18.41 1.64
CA ALA A 37 -10.28 -18.75 2.68
C ALA A 37 -9.14 -19.60 2.11
N SER A 38 -7.95 -19.05 2.08
CA SER A 38 -6.75 -19.66 1.49
C SER A 38 -5.58 -19.74 2.47
N SER A 39 -5.87 -19.69 3.77
CA SER A 39 -4.86 -19.67 4.84
C SER A 39 -3.94 -20.89 4.86
N ALA A 40 -4.40 -22.04 4.37
CA ALA A 40 -3.59 -23.25 4.26
C ALA A 40 -2.37 -23.08 3.32
N PHE A 41 -2.48 -22.21 2.32
CA PHE A 41 -1.42 -21.98 1.33
C PHE A 41 -0.68 -20.63 1.53
N TYR A 42 -1.35 -19.65 2.10
CA TYR A 42 -0.86 -18.26 2.13
C TYR A 42 -0.69 -17.70 3.55
N GLY A 43 -0.99 -18.50 4.58
CA GLY A 43 -0.84 -18.10 5.97
C GLY A 43 -2.10 -17.54 6.63
N PRO A 44 -2.04 -17.23 7.93
CA PRO A 44 -3.22 -16.99 8.78
C PRO A 44 -4.05 -15.76 8.39
N ASN A 45 -3.49 -14.81 7.65
CA ASN A 45 -4.19 -13.58 7.25
C ASN A 45 -5.01 -13.72 5.96
N ALA A 46 -5.03 -14.89 5.32
CA ALA A 46 -5.74 -15.13 4.06
C ALA A 46 -7.20 -15.60 4.29
N PHE A 47 -8.00 -14.85 5.06
CA PHE A 47 -9.38 -15.22 5.41
C PHE A 47 -10.37 -15.03 4.26
N ASN A 48 -10.30 -13.88 3.58
CA ASN A 48 -11.24 -13.49 2.53
C ASN A 48 -10.69 -13.71 1.13
N GLY A 49 -9.38 -13.86 1.01
CA GLY A 49 -8.69 -14.06 -0.24
C GLY A 49 -7.28 -13.51 -0.25
N VAL A 50 -6.59 -13.69 -1.38
CA VAL A 50 -5.22 -13.25 -1.59
C VAL A 50 -5.12 -12.54 -2.92
N ILE A 51 -4.51 -11.36 -2.90
CA ILE A 51 -4.03 -10.67 -4.10
C ILE A 51 -2.54 -10.97 -4.21
N SER A 52 -2.16 -11.78 -5.19
CA SER A 52 -0.77 -12.13 -5.46
C SER A 52 -0.28 -11.41 -6.70
N ILE A 53 0.73 -10.58 -6.53
CA ILE A 53 1.35 -9.77 -7.57
C ILE A 53 2.70 -10.41 -7.92
N GLU A 54 2.91 -10.65 -9.20
CA GLU A 54 4.18 -11.10 -9.74
C GLU A 54 4.83 -9.95 -10.51
N THR A 55 6.07 -9.65 -10.20
CA THR A 55 6.81 -8.61 -10.91
C THR A 55 7.51 -9.15 -12.15
N LYS A 56 7.84 -8.26 -13.09
CA LYS A 56 8.53 -8.58 -14.32
C LYS A 56 9.91 -9.14 -14.07
N ASP A 57 10.22 -10.26 -14.72
CA ASP A 57 11.53 -10.92 -14.67
C ASP A 57 12.53 -10.12 -15.52
N PRO A 58 13.69 -9.68 -14.98
CA PRO A 58 14.65 -8.89 -15.72
C PRO A 58 15.38 -9.65 -16.83
N PHE A 59 15.42 -10.97 -16.81
CA PHE A 59 15.94 -11.76 -17.92
C PHE A 59 14.98 -11.80 -19.12
N LEU A 60 13.67 -11.83 -18.83
CA LEU A 60 12.65 -11.98 -19.88
C LEU A 60 12.14 -10.65 -20.40
N GLN A 61 12.02 -9.66 -19.53
CA GLN A 61 11.43 -8.34 -19.84
C GLN A 61 12.45 -7.24 -19.62
N GLN A 62 13.41 -7.17 -20.53
CA GLN A 62 14.46 -6.16 -20.56
C GLN A 62 13.97 -4.85 -21.19
N GLY A 63 14.71 -3.78 -20.96
CA GLY A 63 14.50 -2.47 -21.59
C GLY A 63 14.12 -1.38 -20.59
N LEU A 64 13.86 -0.20 -21.13
CA LEU A 64 13.41 0.99 -20.42
C LEU A 64 11.91 1.17 -20.64
N SER A 65 11.17 1.36 -19.55
CA SER A 65 9.76 1.76 -19.57
C SER A 65 9.61 3.04 -18.78
N VAL A 66 8.89 4.00 -19.32
CA VAL A 66 8.60 5.28 -18.67
C VAL A 66 7.11 5.53 -18.77
N GLN A 67 6.54 6.05 -17.70
CA GLN A 67 5.14 6.42 -17.60
C GLN A 67 5.00 7.78 -16.94
N VAL A 68 4.10 8.60 -17.46
CA VAL A 68 3.67 9.86 -16.85
C VAL A 68 2.16 9.93 -16.94
N LYS A 69 1.50 10.25 -15.83
CA LYS A 69 0.05 10.46 -15.75
C LYS A 69 -0.23 11.80 -15.09
N GLY A 70 -1.27 12.47 -15.55
CA GLY A 70 -1.84 13.67 -14.94
C GLY A 70 -3.36 13.57 -14.95
N ALA A 71 -4.01 14.05 -13.89
CA ALA A 71 -5.46 14.06 -13.77
C ALA A 71 -5.90 15.25 -12.90
N GLU A 72 -7.20 15.36 -12.69
CA GLU A 72 -7.79 16.34 -11.77
C GLU A 72 -7.24 16.20 -10.34
N ARG A 73 -7.48 17.21 -9.50
CA ARG A 73 -7.00 17.29 -8.10
C ARG A 73 -5.48 17.29 -7.99
N ASP A 74 -4.83 17.98 -8.93
CA ASP A 74 -3.36 18.11 -9.01
C ASP A 74 -2.62 16.75 -9.05
N LEU A 75 -3.29 15.70 -9.52
CA LEU A 75 -2.66 14.40 -9.66
C LEU A 75 -1.54 14.47 -10.69
N PHE A 76 -0.37 14.11 -10.25
CA PHE A 76 0.78 13.86 -11.08
C PHE A 76 1.48 12.58 -10.64
N GLU A 77 1.67 11.67 -11.58
CA GLU A 77 2.34 10.39 -11.37
C GLU A 77 3.40 10.18 -12.42
N GLY A 78 4.57 9.74 -12.00
CA GLY A 78 5.66 9.38 -12.89
C GLY A 78 6.33 8.08 -12.48
N GLY A 79 6.73 7.26 -13.44
CA GLY A 79 7.41 6.01 -13.17
C GLY A 79 8.46 5.70 -14.24
N ILE A 80 9.57 5.07 -13.79
CA ILE A 80 10.64 4.57 -14.65
C ILE A 80 10.97 3.15 -14.20
N ARG A 81 11.01 2.24 -15.15
CA ARG A 81 11.53 0.89 -14.99
C ARG A 81 12.65 0.65 -16.01
N TRP A 82 13.79 0.18 -15.54
CA TRP A 82 14.90 -0.20 -16.40
C TRP A 82 15.41 -1.58 -15.99
N ALA A 83 15.49 -2.48 -16.96
CA ALA A 83 15.98 -3.83 -16.74
C ALA A 83 16.90 -4.27 -17.86
N ARG A 84 17.95 -4.99 -17.51
CA ARG A 84 18.94 -5.52 -18.47
C ARG A 84 19.54 -6.82 -17.96
N ALA A 85 19.76 -7.74 -18.91
CA ALA A 85 20.57 -8.93 -18.68
C ALA A 85 21.94 -8.80 -19.34
N LEU A 86 22.97 -9.31 -18.68
CA LEU A 86 24.33 -9.34 -19.14
C LEU A 86 24.75 -10.75 -19.48
N LYS A 87 25.52 -10.88 -20.55
CA LYS A 87 26.05 -12.16 -21.03
C LYS A 87 27.49 -12.37 -20.57
N ASN A 88 27.83 -13.62 -20.30
CA ASN A 88 29.20 -14.05 -20.06
C ASN A 88 29.99 -14.13 -21.39
N LYS A 89 31.24 -14.55 -21.32
CA LYS A 89 32.12 -14.70 -22.49
C LYS A 89 31.62 -15.74 -23.51
N GLU A 90 30.76 -16.64 -23.07
CA GLU A 90 30.16 -17.68 -23.89
C GLU A 90 28.81 -17.24 -24.51
N GLY A 91 28.40 -15.99 -24.31
CA GLY A 91 27.16 -15.43 -24.84
C GLY A 91 25.89 -15.80 -24.03
N ARG A 92 26.03 -16.45 -22.86
CA ARG A 92 24.91 -16.88 -22.01
C ARG A 92 24.59 -15.82 -20.98
N GLU A 93 23.30 -15.56 -20.77
CA GLU A 93 22.83 -14.60 -19.73
C GLU A 93 23.02 -15.21 -18.35
N TRP A 94 23.82 -14.58 -17.54
CA TRP A 94 24.16 -15.04 -16.18
C TRP A 94 23.77 -14.08 -15.07
N PHE A 95 23.66 -12.78 -15.39
CA PHE A 95 23.30 -11.74 -14.45
C PHE A 95 22.27 -10.81 -15.08
N ALA A 96 21.24 -10.46 -14.32
CA ALA A 96 20.28 -9.44 -14.70
C ALA A 96 19.99 -8.52 -13.53
N TYR A 97 19.64 -7.29 -13.86
CA TYR A 97 19.18 -6.32 -12.86
C TYR A 97 17.94 -5.58 -13.35
N LYS A 98 17.16 -5.10 -12.41
CA LYS A 98 16.09 -4.14 -12.65
C LYS A 98 16.09 -3.04 -11.61
N LEU A 99 15.78 -1.84 -12.07
CA LEU A 99 15.63 -0.63 -11.26
C LEU A 99 14.22 -0.08 -11.51
N ASN A 100 13.55 0.31 -10.43
CA ASN A 100 12.24 0.93 -10.47
C ASN A 100 12.27 2.23 -9.67
N LEU A 101 11.76 3.29 -10.25
CA LEU A 101 11.48 4.55 -9.57
C LEU A 101 10.04 4.95 -9.85
N PHE A 102 9.37 5.43 -8.85
CA PHE A 102 7.98 5.87 -8.94
C PHE A 102 7.77 7.06 -8.02
N GLY A 103 7.02 8.04 -8.50
CA GLY A 103 6.60 9.20 -7.73
C GLY A 103 5.14 9.53 -8.04
N PHE A 104 4.41 9.90 -7.00
CA PHE A 104 3.00 10.25 -7.06
C PHE A 104 2.71 11.41 -6.11
N ARG A 105 1.85 12.33 -6.54
CA ARG A 105 1.22 13.34 -5.69
C ARG A 105 -0.20 13.60 -6.17
N ALA A 106 -1.10 13.90 -5.24
CA ALA A 106 -2.46 14.35 -5.53
C ALA A 106 -3.07 15.02 -4.29
N ASN A 107 -4.10 15.82 -4.47
CA ASN A 107 -4.94 16.27 -3.38
C ASN A 107 -6.10 15.29 -3.19
N ASP A 108 -6.24 14.72 -2.00
CA ASP A 108 -7.32 13.82 -1.67
C ASP A 108 -8.66 14.56 -1.50
N TRP A 109 -9.75 13.83 -1.38
CA TRP A 109 -11.08 14.39 -1.13
C TRP A 109 -11.17 14.87 0.30
N VAL A 110 -11.58 16.13 0.46
CA VAL A 110 -11.84 16.72 1.76
C VAL A 110 -13.12 16.12 2.33
N ALA A 111 -13.06 15.63 3.55
CA ALA A 111 -14.22 15.11 4.26
C ALA A 111 -14.76 16.21 5.18
N ASP A 112 -15.74 16.96 4.69
CA ASP A 112 -16.33 18.15 5.30
C ASP A 112 -17.82 17.98 5.63
N ASN A 113 -18.34 16.75 5.58
CA ASN A 113 -19.75 16.50 5.89
C ASN A 113 -20.01 16.62 7.40
N ILE A 114 -20.72 17.67 7.78
CA ILE A 114 -21.12 17.95 9.16
C ILE A 114 -22.58 17.61 9.44
N ASP A 115 -23.24 16.78 8.61
CA ASP A 115 -24.56 16.27 8.92
C ASP A 115 -24.52 15.38 10.19
N PRO A 116 -25.62 15.35 10.97
CA PRO A 116 -25.70 14.45 12.10
C PRO A 116 -25.53 13.00 11.67
N VAL A 117 -24.81 12.19 12.47
CA VAL A 117 -24.76 10.74 12.26
C VAL A 117 -26.15 10.13 12.43
N PHE A 118 -26.37 9.01 11.73
CA PHE A 118 -27.71 8.39 11.62
C PHE A 118 -28.33 7.97 12.95
N ASP A 119 -27.52 7.56 13.92
CA ASP A 119 -27.96 7.01 15.20
C ASP A 119 -27.98 8.02 16.36
N THR A 120 -27.70 9.31 16.09
CA THR A 120 -27.81 10.35 17.12
C THR A 120 -29.23 10.92 17.20
N PRO A 121 -29.78 11.07 18.42
CA PRO A 121 -31.04 11.77 18.61
C PRO A 121 -30.90 13.30 18.55
N LEU A 122 -29.66 13.81 18.51
CA LEU A 122 -29.33 15.24 18.55
C LEU A 122 -28.99 15.75 17.16
N GLY A 123 -29.66 16.80 16.72
CA GLY A 123 -29.43 17.44 15.45
C GLY A 123 -28.69 18.78 15.57
N ARG A 124 -28.55 19.46 14.45
CA ARG A 124 -27.88 20.78 14.34
C ARG A 124 -28.54 21.84 15.23
N ASP A 125 -29.81 21.68 15.55
CA ASP A 125 -30.58 22.63 16.37
C ASP A 125 -30.30 22.48 17.87
N ASN A 126 -29.56 21.44 18.28
CA ASN A 126 -29.19 21.28 19.69
C ASN A 126 -28.10 22.28 20.08
N PRO A 127 -28.38 23.25 21.00
CA PRO A 127 -27.39 24.25 21.39
C PRO A 127 -26.16 23.67 22.09
N GLY A 128 -26.30 22.47 22.65
CA GLY A 128 -25.21 21.75 23.33
C GLY A 128 -24.31 20.93 22.40
N GLY A 129 -24.51 21.02 21.06
CA GLY A 129 -23.76 20.27 20.09
C GLY A 129 -24.38 18.94 19.71
N TYR A 130 -23.87 18.31 18.67
CA TYR A 130 -24.32 17.04 18.13
C TYR A 130 -23.13 16.26 17.53
N ASP A 131 -23.35 14.99 17.22
CA ASP A 131 -22.43 14.12 16.52
C ASP A 131 -22.52 14.33 15.01
N ALA A 132 -21.41 14.62 14.36
CA ALA A 132 -21.35 14.87 12.94
C ALA A 132 -20.47 13.83 12.22
N ILE A 133 -20.81 13.51 10.97
CA ILE A 133 -20.20 12.43 10.17
C ILE A 133 -18.67 12.57 10.08
N ASN A 134 -18.17 13.77 9.80
CA ASN A 134 -16.74 14.00 9.64
C ASN A 134 -16.13 14.79 10.82
N ARG A 135 -16.52 14.39 12.04
CA ARG A 135 -15.89 14.82 13.28
C ARG A 135 -15.42 13.61 14.07
N TYR A 136 -14.24 13.69 14.65
CA TYR A 136 -13.57 12.56 15.32
C TYR A 136 -12.99 12.97 16.66
N GLY A 137 -12.73 11.97 17.54
CA GLY A 137 -12.22 12.18 18.88
C GLY A 137 -13.31 12.31 19.94
N ASP A 138 -14.52 11.90 19.60
CA ASP A 138 -15.70 11.89 20.45
C ASP A 138 -16.25 10.46 20.68
N GLU A 139 -15.47 9.43 20.39
CA GLU A 139 -15.85 8.01 20.46
C GLU A 139 -16.31 7.60 21.87
N PHE A 140 -15.85 8.30 22.87
CA PHE A 140 -16.37 8.17 24.24
C PHE A 140 -17.47 9.19 24.49
N ASN A 141 -18.56 9.04 23.78
CA ASN A 141 -19.73 9.89 23.87
C ASN A 141 -20.27 10.01 25.27
N ARG A 142 -20.00 11.12 25.91
CA ARG A 142 -20.72 11.53 27.11
C ARG A 142 -21.59 12.72 26.73
N SER A 143 -22.86 12.46 26.57
CA SER A 143 -23.87 13.50 26.58
C SER A 143 -24.33 13.75 28.02
N PHE A 144 -24.44 14.99 28.38
CA PHE A 144 -24.95 15.42 29.66
C PHE A 144 -26.22 16.23 29.45
N SER A 145 -27.33 15.76 29.99
CA SER A 145 -28.62 16.48 29.92
C SER A 145 -28.81 17.37 31.16
N PHE A 146 -29.17 18.62 30.92
CA PHE A 146 -29.46 19.60 31.96
C PHE A 146 -30.90 20.09 31.83
N PRO A 147 -31.91 19.25 32.14
CA PRO A 147 -33.32 19.60 31.98
C PRO A 147 -33.78 20.75 32.86
N SER A 148 -33.07 21.02 33.95
CA SER A 148 -33.38 22.12 34.90
C SER A 148 -32.79 23.47 34.47
N VAL A 149 -31.95 23.54 33.43
CA VAL A 149 -31.33 24.78 32.98
C VAL A 149 -31.98 25.17 31.65
N ASN A 150 -32.77 26.24 31.69
CA ASN A 150 -33.49 26.69 30.53
C ASN A 150 -32.54 27.09 29.40
N GLY A 151 -32.71 26.48 28.22
CA GLY A 151 -31.90 26.75 27.01
C GLY A 151 -30.57 25.99 26.93
N LEU A 152 -30.21 25.18 27.94
CA LEU A 152 -28.93 24.44 27.87
C LEU A 152 -29.06 23.08 27.16
N GLY A 153 -30.22 22.42 27.29
CA GLY A 153 -30.49 21.15 26.60
C GLY A 153 -29.52 20.01 26.98
N THR A 154 -29.22 19.20 26.02
CA THR A 154 -28.20 18.14 26.13
C THR A 154 -26.89 18.61 25.57
N ILE A 155 -25.84 18.60 26.36
CA ILE A 155 -24.48 18.92 25.95
C ILE A 155 -23.83 17.64 25.41
N ARG A 156 -23.28 17.71 24.19
CA ARG A 156 -22.49 16.66 23.58
C ARG A 156 -21.09 17.18 23.22
N ARG A 157 -20.08 16.38 23.43
CA ARG A 157 -18.74 16.67 22.97
C ARG A 157 -18.68 16.57 21.43
N PRO A 158 -18.36 17.65 20.71
CA PRO A 158 -18.54 17.68 19.25
C PRO A 158 -17.39 17.08 18.44
N GLY A 159 -16.30 16.63 19.07
CA GLY A 159 -15.11 16.18 18.36
C GLY A 159 -14.40 17.30 17.57
N TYR A 160 -13.44 16.92 16.74
CA TYR A 160 -12.65 17.79 15.86
C TYR A 160 -13.04 17.53 14.39
N ALA A 161 -13.08 18.58 13.59
CA ALA A 161 -13.30 18.44 12.15
C ALA A 161 -12.13 17.67 11.52
N GLU A 162 -12.41 16.81 10.54
CA GLU A 162 -11.38 16.04 9.87
C GLU A 162 -10.34 16.94 9.18
N GLU A 163 -10.77 18.08 8.65
CA GLU A 163 -9.89 19.07 7.99
C GLU A 163 -8.77 19.56 8.91
N ASP A 164 -8.99 19.58 10.22
CA ASP A 164 -8.00 20.01 11.22
C ASP A 164 -7.06 18.85 11.63
N LEU A 165 -7.39 17.61 11.31
CA LEU A 165 -6.69 16.42 11.78
C LEU A 165 -5.79 15.77 10.73
N VAL A 166 -6.16 15.85 9.45
CA VAL A 166 -5.50 15.12 8.39
C VAL A 166 -4.82 16.03 7.37
N ASP A 167 -3.84 15.46 6.66
CA ASP A 167 -3.17 16.11 5.55
C ASP A 167 -3.66 15.47 4.25
N TYR A 168 -4.43 16.22 3.48
CA TYR A 168 -5.00 15.77 2.20
C TYR A 168 -3.99 15.77 1.05
N ASN A 169 -2.76 16.25 1.27
CA ASN A 169 -1.70 16.19 0.25
C ASN A 169 -1.13 14.76 0.19
N SER A 170 -1.79 13.89 -0.54
CA SER A 170 -1.34 12.53 -0.76
C SER A 170 -0.10 12.51 -1.65
N ASN A 171 0.94 11.82 -1.20
CA ASN A 171 2.15 11.65 -1.98
C ASN A 171 2.79 10.28 -1.70
N ASN A 172 3.52 9.77 -2.68
CA ASN A 172 4.26 8.53 -2.54
C ASN A 172 5.50 8.53 -3.44
N ILE A 173 6.61 8.08 -2.90
CA ILE A 173 7.83 7.80 -3.66
C ILE A 173 8.21 6.35 -3.41
N LYS A 174 8.50 5.60 -4.46
CA LYS A 174 8.99 4.23 -4.39
C LYS A 174 10.29 4.10 -5.17
N ALA A 175 11.20 3.32 -4.62
CA ALA A 175 12.43 2.91 -5.29
C ALA A 175 12.63 1.42 -5.07
N GLY A 176 12.98 0.70 -6.12
CA GLY A 176 13.22 -0.74 -6.06
C GLY A 176 14.43 -1.13 -6.89
N VAL A 177 15.19 -2.08 -6.40
CA VAL A 177 16.29 -2.73 -7.11
C VAL A 177 16.17 -4.24 -6.93
N ALA A 178 16.39 -4.97 -8.02
CA ALA A 178 16.55 -6.41 -7.96
C ALA A 178 17.76 -6.85 -8.80
N LEU A 179 18.56 -7.71 -8.21
CA LEU A 179 19.70 -8.37 -8.84
C LEU A 179 19.40 -9.85 -8.93
N GLN A 180 19.63 -10.46 -10.07
CA GLN A 180 19.32 -11.85 -10.33
C GLN A 180 20.51 -12.52 -11.02
N PHE A 181 20.97 -13.62 -10.43
CA PHE A 181 22.12 -14.38 -10.90
C PHE A 181 21.69 -15.79 -11.26
N ARG A 182 22.03 -16.25 -12.45
CA ARG A 182 21.93 -17.64 -12.86
C ARG A 182 23.23 -18.35 -12.52
N LEU A 183 23.15 -19.33 -11.62
CA LEU A 183 24.33 -20.10 -11.18
C LEU A 183 24.75 -21.13 -12.23
N ASN A 184 23.80 -21.56 -13.06
CA ASN A 184 24.01 -22.50 -14.17
C ASN A 184 23.49 -21.88 -15.47
N PRO A 185 24.14 -20.85 -16.03
CA PRO A 185 23.62 -20.09 -17.16
C PRO A 185 23.45 -20.94 -18.43
N GLU A 186 24.10 -22.09 -18.55
CA GLU A 186 23.92 -23.04 -19.63
C GLU A 186 22.52 -23.69 -19.63
N LYS A 187 21.87 -23.76 -18.47
CA LYS A 187 20.51 -24.31 -18.34
C LYS A 187 19.41 -23.29 -18.60
N SER A 188 19.77 -22.03 -18.84
CA SER A 188 18.83 -20.94 -19.11
C SER A 188 17.70 -20.87 -18.07
N LEU A 189 16.45 -21.18 -18.44
CA LEU A 189 15.28 -21.11 -17.58
C LEU A 189 15.26 -22.17 -16.45
N GLU A 190 15.98 -23.25 -16.58
CA GLU A 190 16.13 -24.32 -15.57
C GLU A 190 17.31 -24.06 -14.62
N SER A 191 18.01 -22.93 -14.78
CA SER A 191 19.10 -22.54 -13.90
C SER A 191 18.63 -22.35 -12.48
N THR A 192 19.48 -22.70 -11.52
CA THR A 192 19.33 -22.20 -10.15
C THR A 192 19.66 -20.71 -10.14
N GLU A 193 18.78 -19.91 -9.57
CA GLU A 193 18.87 -18.46 -9.55
C GLU A 193 19.01 -17.93 -8.12
N LEU A 194 19.93 -16.99 -7.91
CA LEU A 194 20.00 -16.18 -6.69
C LEU A 194 19.41 -14.81 -6.98
N LEU A 195 18.37 -14.44 -6.21
CA LEU A 195 17.71 -13.14 -6.29
C LEU A 195 18.01 -12.34 -5.04
N ILE A 196 18.38 -11.08 -5.22
CA ILE A 196 18.55 -10.11 -4.15
C ILE A 196 17.71 -8.90 -4.51
N GLY A 197 16.73 -8.57 -3.67
CA GLY A 197 15.81 -7.47 -3.90
C GLY A 197 15.74 -6.51 -2.72
N SER A 198 15.56 -5.24 -3.03
CA SER A 198 15.34 -4.20 -2.02
C SER A 198 14.31 -3.21 -2.56
N ASN A 199 13.30 -2.94 -1.76
CA ASN A 199 12.27 -1.95 -2.04
C ASN A 199 12.20 -0.94 -0.90
N TYR A 200 12.02 0.30 -1.27
CA TYR A 200 11.77 1.44 -0.39
C TYR A 200 10.51 2.16 -0.83
N SER A 201 9.70 2.57 0.13
CA SER A 201 8.56 3.45 -0.11
C SER A 201 8.44 4.47 1.01
N LYS A 202 8.09 5.69 0.64
CA LYS A 202 7.78 6.77 1.59
C LYS A 202 6.61 7.57 1.07
N GLY A 203 5.70 7.97 1.99
CA GLY A 203 4.63 8.88 1.59
C GLY A 203 3.66 9.26 2.69
N THR A 204 2.65 10.00 2.28
CA THR A 204 1.55 10.51 3.10
C THR A 204 0.24 10.17 2.41
N THR A 205 -0.74 9.68 3.15
CA THR A 205 -2.08 9.39 2.64
C THR A 205 -3.10 9.36 3.77
N VAL A 206 -4.36 9.53 3.42
CA VAL A 206 -5.49 9.24 4.31
C VAL A 206 -6.00 7.84 3.96
N TYR A 207 -6.10 6.98 4.95
CA TYR A 207 -6.59 5.61 4.77
C TYR A 207 -7.91 5.43 5.51
N GLN A 208 -8.91 4.89 4.85
CA GLN A 208 -10.20 4.53 5.41
C GLN A 208 -10.34 3.01 5.46
N GLY A 209 -10.38 2.46 6.68
CA GLY A 209 -10.77 1.10 6.98
C GLY A 209 -11.98 1.13 7.90
N ASP A 210 -12.00 0.30 8.94
CA ASP A 210 -12.96 0.40 10.04
C ASP A 210 -12.80 1.72 10.80
N ASN A 211 -11.56 2.21 10.86
CA ASN A 211 -11.19 3.53 11.37
C ASN A 211 -10.53 4.36 10.26
N ARG A 212 -10.47 5.67 10.47
CA ARG A 212 -9.79 6.59 9.58
C ARG A 212 -8.41 6.91 10.13
N PHE A 213 -7.40 6.77 9.29
CA PHE A 213 -6.00 6.97 9.65
C PHE A 213 -5.36 8.06 8.79
N SER A 214 -4.76 9.05 9.42
CA SER A 214 -3.86 10.00 8.76
C SER A 214 -2.43 9.47 8.85
N LEU A 215 -1.92 8.97 7.73
CA LEU A 215 -0.61 8.37 7.63
C LEU A 215 0.38 9.38 7.05
N LYS A 216 1.22 9.98 7.90
CA LYS A 216 2.18 11.01 7.51
C LYS A 216 3.60 10.49 7.44
N ASN A 217 4.28 10.71 6.30
CA ASN A 217 5.69 10.37 6.11
C ASN A 217 6.03 8.93 6.50
N ILE A 218 5.10 8.00 6.29
CA ILE A 218 5.35 6.59 6.55
C ILE A 218 6.45 6.10 5.62
N GLN A 219 7.36 5.30 6.17
CA GLN A 219 8.47 4.71 5.43
C GLN A 219 8.43 3.20 5.57
N PHE A 220 8.67 2.52 4.47
CA PHE A 220 8.75 1.07 4.40
C PHE A 220 10.03 0.64 3.69
N TYR A 221 10.62 -0.38 4.24
CA TYR A 221 11.77 -1.07 3.68
C TYR A 221 11.41 -2.56 3.57
N GLN A 222 11.73 -3.15 2.47
CA GLN A 222 11.59 -4.58 2.27
C GLN A 222 12.83 -5.11 1.57
N HIS A 223 13.50 -6.04 2.18
CA HIS A 223 14.66 -6.70 1.62
C HIS A 223 14.38 -8.19 1.47
N LYS A 224 14.81 -8.76 0.36
CA LYS A 224 14.61 -10.17 0.04
C LYS A 224 15.88 -10.78 -0.52
N VAL A 225 16.20 -11.98 -0.04
CA VAL A 225 17.17 -12.88 -0.69
C VAL A 225 16.48 -14.19 -0.95
N GLU A 226 16.58 -14.69 -2.16
CA GLU A 226 15.95 -15.93 -2.57
C GLU A 226 16.89 -16.75 -3.43
N LEU A 227 17.08 -18.02 -3.07
CA LEU A 227 17.70 -19.04 -3.91
C LEU A 227 16.58 -19.94 -4.42
N ARG A 228 16.41 -20.03 -5.73
CA ARG A 228 15.34 -20.83 -6.33
C ARG A 228 15.83 -21.64 -7.53
N ASN A 229 15.21 -22.78 -7.71
CA ASN A 229 15.17 -23.48 -9.00
C ASN A 229 13.69 -23.70 -9.31
N ARG A 230 13.21 -23.21 -10.44
CA ARG A 230 11.77 -23.04 -10.72
C ARG A 230 10.92 -24.25 -10.37
N ASP A 231 11.37 -25.43 -10.69
CA ASP A 231 10.58 -26.66 -10.61
C ASP A 231 10.93 -27.54 -9.40
N ASN A 232 12.02 -27.23 -8.70
CA ASN A 232 12.55 -28.13 -7.68
C ASN A 232 12.46 -27.58 -6.25
N PHE A 233 12.89 -26.34 -6.02
CA PHE A 233 12.92 -25.76 -4.67
C PHE A 233 13.01 -24.23 -4.68
N PHE A 234 12.68 -23.66 -3.55
CA PHE A 234 13.08 -22.28 -3.20
C PHE A 234 13.44 -22.18 -1.72
N LEU A 235 14.40 -21.31 -1.43
CA LEU A 235 14.75 -20.88 -0.08
C LEU A 235 14.70 -19.34 -0.09
N ARG A 236 13.88 -18.76 0.77
CA ARG A 236 13.68 -17.31 0.82
C ARG A 236 13.82 -16.79 2.24
N ALA A 237 14.55 -15.68 2.38
CA ALA A 237 14.58 -14.85 3.57
C ALA A 237 14.18 -13.41 3.20
N TYR A 238 13.40 -12.79 4.06
CA TYR A 238 12.99 -11.38 3.86
C TYR A 238 12.75 -10.68 5.19
N ILE A 239 12.84 -9.36 5.15
CA ILE A 239 12.57 -8.46 6.25
C ILE A 239 11.88 -7.21 5.72
#